data_bec0ffa2b3218270ad07580e8ff3e773
#
_entry.id   bec0ffa2b3218270ad07580e8ff3e773
#
_cell.length_a   1.000
_cell.length_b   1.000
_cell.length_c   1.000
_cell.angle_alpha   90.00
_cell.angle_beta   90.00
_cell.angle_gamma   90.00
#
_symmetry.space_group_name_H-M   'P 1'
#
loop_
_entity.id
_entity.type
_entity.pdbx_description
1 polymer ?
#
loop_
_entity_poly.entity_id
_entity_poly.type
_entity_poly.pdbx_seq_one_letter_code
_entity_poly.pdbx_strand_id
1 'polypeptide(L)'
;MSTNSTALQTSAVINEAVQTLRDGCLVAFPTETVYGLGADARNPEAIQKIFTAKGRPSNHPVIVHLAAPEKYDAPQVDWATLLSPWVRDLSEDALQLINAFWPGPLTLVFKKDKSVLNEITGGQDTVAIRVPAHPVAQTLLRKFKGGVVAPSANRFGKVSPTSAADVRNEFEGMLDLMVLDGGDCEVGIESTIIDLSSGDHAVLLRPGAITPSEVFARTGIKVSQSGENEANHSETSLPRVSGSLKAHYAPTTPLRLYAPGRVLDALSEFPDIKSRVAVAVWDSDSSLGGDGHPSVHFEEVTVPSDSAAFASRLYRSLRDLDQQDWDLILFPEPPAGEEWDGVRDRLQRACFGSGPSSSSHASN
;
A
#
# COMPACT_ATOMS: atom_id res chain seq x y z
N MET A 1 4.01 -0.42 34.09
CA MET A 1 3.57 0.92 33.65
C MET A 1 4.44 1.27 32.46
N SER A 2 3.99 0.89 31.27
CA SER A 2 4.70 1.19 30.02
C SER A 2 4.21 2.56 29.54
N THR A 3 5.08 3.54 29.62
CA THR A 3 4.83 4.88 29.08
C THR A 3 4.81 4.76 27.56
N ASN A 4 3.63 4.87 26.97
CA ASN A 4 3.43 5.11 25.56
C ASN A 4 4.19 6.37 25.15
N SER A 5 5.42 6.20 24.70
CA SER A 5 6.18 7.24 24.02
C SER A 5 5.79 7.25 22.54
N THR A 6 4.53 7.49 22.25
CA THR A 6 4.17 8.09 20.97
C THR A 6 4.56 9.55 21.12
N ALA A 7 5.81 9.86 20.85
CA ALA A 7 6.25 11.24 20.75
C ALA A 7 5.46 11.87 19.60
N LEU A 8 4.34 12.53 19.94
CA LEU A 8 3.68 13.48 19.06
C LEU A 8 4.80 14.34 18.50
N GLN A 9 5.07 14.21 17.20
CA GLN A 9 6.06 15.02 16.51
C GLN A 9 5.84 16.46 16.96
N THR A 10 6.84 17.09 17.54
CA THR A 10 6.67 18.44 18.08
C THR A 10 6.14 19.33 16.97
N SER A 11 5.35 20.36 17.32
CA SER A 11 4.81 21.29 16.31
C SER A 11 5.92 21.90 15.44
N ALA A 12 7.15 21.98 15.94
CA ALA A 12 8.32 22.44 15.21
C ALA A 12 8.71 21.49 14.07
N VAL A 13 8.79 20.18 14.31
CA VAL A 13 9.14 19.17 13.28
C VAL A 13 8.09 19.14 12.17
N ILE A 14 6.80 19.21 12.53
CA ILE A 14 5.74 19.28 11.51
C ILE A 14 5.82 20.58 10.69
N ASN A 15 6.15 21.72 11.32
CA ASN A 15 6.32 22.98 10.59
C ASN A 15 7.51 22.92 9.62
N GLU A 16 8.60 22.29 10.03
CA GLU A 16 9.76 22.03 9.16
C GLU A 16 9.37 21.14 7.98
N ALA A 17 8.64 20.04 8.21
CA ALA A 17 8.14 19.18 7.13
C ALA A 17 7.22 19.93 6.15
N VAL A 18 6.35 20.79 6.66
CA VAL A 18 5.52 21.66 5.81
C VAL A 18 6.37 22.58 4.94
N GLN A 19 7.43 23.19 5.53
CA GLN A 19 8.34 24.05 4.77
C GLN A 19 9.12 23.25 3.73
N THR A 20 9.62 22.07 4.09
CA THR A 20 10.30 21.14 3.17
C THR A 20 9.43 20.81 1.95
N LEU A 21 8.13 20.50 2.16
CA LEU A 21 7.20 20.28 1.04
C LEU A 21 7.01 21.54 0.18
N ARG A 22 6.87 22.72 0.80
CA ARG A 22 6.72 24.00 0.09
C ARG A 22 7.94 24.39 -0.72
N ASP A 23 9.12 24.01 -0.25
CA ASP A 23 10.40 24.20 -0.95
C ASP A 23 10.60 23.19 -2.09
N GLY A 24 9.57 22.35 -2.37
CA GLY A 24 9.60 21.35 -3.42
C GLY A 24 10.52 20.16 -3.12
N CYS A 25 10.79 19.90 -1.83
CA CYS A 25 11.53 18.75 -1.36
C CYS A 25 10.59 17.63 -0.89
N LEU A 26 11.14 16.42 -0.68
CA LEU A 26 10.37 15.25 -0.31
C LEU A 26 10.28 15.09 1.21
N VAL A 27 9.12 14.62 1.68
CA VAL A 27 8.90 14.25 3.08
C VAL A 27 8.28 12.86 3.13
N ALA A 28 8.94 11.92 3.80
CA ALA A 28 8.30 10.65 4.12
C ALA A 28 7.48 10.79 5.41
N PHE A 29 6.24 10.28 5.39
CA PHE A 29 5.35 10.40 6.53
C PHE A 29 4.51 9.13 6.73
N PRO A 30 4.14 8.81 7.99
CA PRO A 30 3.34 7.64 8.32
C PRO A 30 1.89 7.83 7.87
N THR A 31 1.28 6.73 7.44
CA THR A 31 -0.18 6.58 7.39
C THR A 31 -0.56 5.34 8.21
N GLU A 32 -1.85 5.09 8.39
CA GLU A 32 -2.31 3.86 9.05
C GLU A 32 -2.00 2.61 8.21
N THR A 33 -1.76 2.76 6.89
CA THR A 33 -1.46 1.67 5.95
C THR A 33 0.03 1.41 5.79
N VAL A 34 0.75 2.30 5.15
CA VAL A 34 2.21 2.26 4.93
C VAL A 34 2.78 3.67 4.96
N TYR A 35 4.07 3.83 5.12
CA TYR A 35 4.73 5.13 4.97
C TYR A 35 4.65 5.61 3.53
N GLY A 36 4.28 6.88 3.34
CA GLY A 36 4.21 7.54 2.04
C GLY A 36 5.42 8.45 1.79
N LEU A 37 5.93 8.47 0.55
CA LEU A 37 6.93 9.43 0.10
C LEU A 37 6.22 10.62 -0.54
N GLY A 38 6.14 11.73 0.19
CA GLY A 38 5.30 12.88 -0.11
C GLY A 38 5.99 13.98 -0.90
N ALA A 39 5.23 14.60 -1.82
CA ALA A 39 5.57 15.83 -2.50
C ALA A 39 4.34 16.71 -2.67
N ASP A 40 4.54 18.03 -2.83
CA ASP A 40 3.45 18.96 -3.16
C ASP A 40 2.79 18.57 -4.49
N ALA A 41 1.50 18.28 -4.45
CA ALA A 41 0.71 17.86 -5.62
C ALA A 41 0.57 18.97 -6.69
N ARG A 42 0.91 20.22 -6.38
CA ARG A 42 0.89 21.37 -7.30
C ARG A 42 2.25 21.68 -7.91
N ASN A 43 3.31 20.98 -7.47
CA ASN A 43 4.66 21.21 -7.95
C ASN A 43 5.13 20.02 -8.82
N PRO A 44 5.14 20.14 -10.15
CA PRO A 44 5.53 19.05 -11.05
C PRO A 44 6.98 18.62 -10.86
N GLU A 45 7.88 19.53 -10.48
CA GLU A 45 9.29 19.22 -10.21
C GLU A 45 9.43 18.36 -8.93
N ALA A 46 8.65 18.69 -7.89
CA ALA A 46 8.62 17.90 -6.67
C ALA A 46 8.05 16.50 -6.92
N ILE A 47 7.00 16.38 -7.74
CA ILE A 47 6.43 15.09 -8.16
C ILE A 47 7.48 14.27 -8.93
N GLN A 48 8.24 14.90 -9.83
CA GLN A 48 9.31 14.23 -10.56
C GLN A 48 10.43 13.70 -9.64
N LYS A 49 10.73 14.39 -8.53
CA LYS A 49 11.67 13.90 -7.51
C LYS A 49 11.22 12.57 -6.91
N ILE A 50 9.91 12.36 -6.69
CA ILE A 50 9.37 11.06 -6.24
C ILE A 50 9.73 9.96 -7.23
N PHE A 51 9.46 10.16 -8.52
CA PHE A 51 9.73 9.16 -9.55
C PHE A 51 11.24 8.84 -9.62
N THR A 52 12.08 9.86 -9.55
CA THR A 52 13.54 9.70 -9.55
C THR A 52 14.02 8.95 -8.32
N ALA A 53 13.59 9.35 -7.11
CA ALA A 53 14.01 8.71 -5.86
C ALA A 53 13.61 7.24 -5.80
N LYS A 54 12.44 6.89 -6.31
CA LYS A 54 11.92 5.52 -6.34
C LYS A 54 12.46 4.68 -7.50
N GLY A 55 13.01 5.28 -8.56
CA GLY A 55 13.24 4.58 -9.84
C GLY A 55 11.94 4.15 -10.52
N ARG A 56 10.83 4.90 -10.29
CA ARG A 56 9.48 4.57 -10.76
C ARG A 56 9.22 5.24 -12.11
N PRO A 57 8.62 4.54 -13.10
CA PRO A 57 8.20 5.17 -14.34
C PRO A 57 7.15 6.28 -14.11
N SER A 58 7.30 7.42 -14.78
CA SER A 58 6.42 8.60 -14.58
C SER A 58 5.00 8.43 -15.13
N ASN A 59 4.75 7.41 -15.93
CA ASN A 59 3.40 7.06 -16.42
C ASN A 59 2.56 6.27 -15.42
N HIS A 60 3.09 5.98 -14.21
CA HIS A 60 2.34 5.32 -13.14
C HIS A 60 1.68 6.37 -12.25
N PRO A 61 0.34 6.37 -12.09
CA PRO A 61 -0.36 7.34 -11.28
C PRO A 61 0.01 7.23 -9.79
N VAL A 62 -0.11 8.36 -9.08
CA VAL A 62 0.10 8.47 -7.65
C VAL A 62 -1.16 8.97 -6.95
N ILE A 63 -1.34 8.61 -5.67
CA ILE A 63 -2.50 8.99 -4.88
C ILE A 63 -2.28 10.36 -4.25
N VAL A 64 -3.28 11.24 -4.36
CA VAL A 64 -3.32 12.53 -3.66
C VAL A 64 -3.89 12.31 -2.26
N HIS A 65 -3.16 12.76 -1.25
CA HIS A 65 -3.57 12.73 0.14
C HIS A 65 -4.05 14.10 0.58
N LEU A 66 -5.22 14.15 1.21
CA LEU A 66 -5.85 15.38 1.70
C LEU A 66 -6.06 15.31 3.21
N ALA A 67 -6.10 16.48 3.86
CA ALA A 67 -6.52 16.56 5.25
C ALA A 67 -8.02 16.33 5.37
N ALA A 68 -8.45 15.62 6.42
CA ALA A 68 -9.86 15.65 6.80
C ALA A 68 -10.25 17.08 7.24
N PRO A 69 -11.47 17.54 6.94
CA PRO A 69 -12.02 18.76 7.52
C PRO A 69 -11.95 18.75 9.07
N GLU A 70 -11.80 19.90 9.70
CA GLU A 70 -11.62 19.98 11.17
C GLU A 70 -12.76 19.33 11.98
N LYS A 71 -13.93 19.27 11.39
CA LYS A 71 -15.13 18.67 11.98
C LYS A 71 -15.69 17.59 11.07
N TYR A 72 -14.85 16.60 10.73
CA TYR A 72 -15.26 15.50 9.85
C TYR A 72 -16.30 14.55 10.47
N ASP A 73 -16.51 14.62 11.79
CA ASP A 73 -17.56 13.94 12.56
C ASP A 73 -18.86 14.75 12.68
N ALA A 74 -18.91 15.98 12.10
CA ALA A 74 -20.12 16.78 12.08
C ALA A 74 -21.14 16.23 11.06
N PRO A 75 -22.45 16.43 11.29
CA PRO A 75 -23.51 15.90 10.42
C PRO A 75 -23.45 16.41 8.97
N GLN A 76 -22.75 17.50 8.73
CA GLN A 76 -22.60 18.11 7.40
C GLN A 76 -21.14 18.53 7.17
N VAL A 77 -20.34 17.59 6.70
CA VAL A 77 -18.99 17.87 6.24
C VAL A 77 -19.05 18.32 4.78
N ASP A 78 -18.46 19.46 4.47
CA ASP A 78 -18.39 19.96 3.09
C ASP A 78 -17.23 19.30 2.32
N TRP A 79 -17.41 18.03 1.97
CA TRP A 79 -16.49 17.29 1.12
C TRP A 79 -16.42 17.86 -0.30
N ALA A 80 -17.50 18.43 -0.80
CA ALA A 80 -17.54 18.98 -2.15
C ALA A 80 -16.55 20.14 -2.31
N THR A 81 -16.51 21.07 -1.37
CA THR A 81 -15.51 22.15 -1.38
C THR A 81 -14.08 21.64 -1.28
N LEU A 82 -13.81 20.62 -0.43
CA LEU A 82 -12.48 20.04 -0.31
C LEU A 82 -12.02 19.35 -1.61
N LEU A 83 -12.93 18.65 -2.28
CA LEU A 83 -12.62 17.84 -3.46
C LEU A 83 -12.71 18.62 -4.77
N SER A 84 -13.39 19.79 -4.81
CA SER A 84 -13.59 20.57 -6.04
C SER A 84 -12.31 20.90 -6.83
N PRO A 85 -11.11 21.08 -6.22
CA PRO A 85 -9.89 21.32 -6.99
C PRO A 85 -9.33 20.04 -7.67
N TRP A 86 -9.88 18.88 -7.36
CA TRP A 86 -9.34 17.59 -7.77
C TRP A 86 -10.30 16.78 -8.63
N VAL A 87 -11.62 16.88 -8.32
CA VAL A 87 -12.66 16.02 -8.84
C VAL A 87 -13.66 16.85 -9.64
N ARG A 88 -14.01 16.37 -10.84
CA ARG A 88 -14.97 17.05 -11.71
C ARG A 88 -16.41 16.85 -11.23
N ASP A 89 -16.76 15.60 -10.95
CA ASP A 89 -18.12 15.19 -10.58
C ASP A 89 -18.08 14.35 -9.31
N LEU A 90 -18.86 14.72 -8.31
CA LEU A 90 -18.97 14.01 -7.04
C LEU A 90 -20.38 13.42 -6.92
N SER A 91 -20.48 12.10 -7.04
CA SER A 91 -21.76 11.38 -6.95
C SER A 91 -22.22 11.19 -5.50
N GLU A 92 -23.51 10.83 -5.32
CA GLU A 92 -24.03 10.48 -3.99
C GLU A 92 -23.34 9.25 -3.40
N ASP A 93 -23.08 8.24 -4.23
CA ASP A 93 -22.33 7.04 -3.82
C ASP A 93 -20.91 7.40 -3.32
N ALA A 94 -20.25 8.33 -4.01
CA ALA A 94 -18.96 8.83 -3.55
C ALA A 94 -19.04 9.48 -2.16
N LEU A 95 -20.08 10.30 -1.92
CA LEU A 95 -20.29 10.93 -0.62
C LEU A 95 -20.61 9.91 0.47
N GLN A 96 -21.39 8.88 0.18
CA GLN A 96 -21.67 7.80 1.11
C GLN A 96 -20.40 7.03 1.51
N LEU A 97 -19.55 6.67 0.52
CA LEU A 97 -18.26 6.00 0.75
C LEU A 97 -17.31 6.89 1.57
N ILE A 98 -17.20 8.16 1.20
CA ILE A 98 -16.38 9.14 1.91
C ILE A 98 -16.83 9.26 3.38
N ASN A 99 -18.11 9.47 3.65
CA ASN A 99 -18.63 9.61 5.00
C ASN A 99 -18.49 8.33 5.84
N ALA A 100 -18.52 7.16 5.19
CA ALA A 100 -18.36 5.88 5.88
C ALA A 100 -16.91 5.54 6.22
N PHE A 101 -15.94 5.94 5.38
CA PHE A 101 -14.58 5.40 5.43
C PHE A 101 -13.45 6.44 5.50
N TRP A 102 -13.73 7.74 5.35
CA TRP A 102 -12.72 8.78 5.52
C TRP A 102 -12.91 9.55 6.84
N PRO A 103 -11.79 9.81 7.57
CA PRO A 103 -10.41 9.38 7.29
C PRO A 103 -10.22 7.88 7.44
N GLY A 104 -9.42 7.25 6.54
CA GLY A 104 -9.21 5.81 6.60
C GLY A 104 -8.47 5.19 5.42
N PRO A 105 -8.36 3.85 5.41
CA PRO A 105 -7.59 3.09 4.44
C PRO A 105 -8.37 2.83 3.12
N LEU A 106 -9.19 3.79 2.68
CA LEU A 106 -9.90 3.78 1.41
C LEU A 106 -9.39 4.86 0.47
N THR A 107 -9.04 4.47 -0.74
CA THR A 107 -8.72 5.36 -1.86
C THR A 107 -9.85 5.29 -2.88
N LEU A 108 -10.35 6.45 -3.32
CA LEU A 108 -11.37 6.55 -4.34
C LEU A 108 -10.78 7.16 -5.61
N VAL A 109 -11.14 6.59 -6.77
CA VAL A 109 -10.74 7.10 -8.09
C VAL A 109 -11.91 7.82 -8.72
N PHE A 110 -11.65 9.03 -9.19
CA PHE A 110 -12.65 9.94 -9.77
C PHE A 110 -12.23 10.43 -11.14
N LYS A 111 -13.17 10.98 -11.90
CA LYS A 111 -12.82 11.86 -13.03
C LYS A 111 -12.12 13.09 -12.50
N LYS A 112 -10.90 13.35 -13.03
CA LYS A 112 -10.09 14.48 -12.57
C LYS A 112 -10.65 15.82 -13.00
N ASP A 113 -10.44 16.85 -12.19
CA ASP A 113 -10.56 18.23 -12.65
C ASP A 113 -9.42 18.59 -13.63
N LYS A 114 -9.68 19.56 -14.50
CA LYS A 114 -8.70 20.00 -15.53
C LYS A 114 -7.43 20.59 -14.93
N SER A 115 -7.49 21.09 -13.70
CA SER A 115 -6.33 21.65 -12.98
C SER A 115 -5.37 20.60 -12.42
N VAL A 116 -5.78 19.32 -12.38
CA VAL A 116 -4.95 18.22 -11.88
C VAL A 116 -3.84 17.90 -12.88
N LEU A 117 -2.61 17.96 -12.42
CA LEU A 117 -1.42 17.71 -13.23
C LEU A 117 -1.37 16.29 -13.81
N ASN A 118 -0.90 16.17 -15.04
CA ASN A 118 -0.75 14.86 -15.70
C ASN A 118 0.31 13.97 -15.00
N GLU A 119 1.29 14.57 -14.36
CA GLU A 119 2.30 13.91 -13.56
C GLU A 119 1.70 13.11 -12.39
N ILE A 120 0.56 13.56 -11.85
CA ILE A 120 -0.18 12.83 -10.80
C ILE A 120 -0.87 11.61 -11.37
N THR A 121 -1.47 11.76 -12.54
CA THR A 121 -2.40 10.78 -13.11
C THR A 121 -1.74 9.82 -14.10
N GLY A 122 -0.44 10.02 -14.39
CA GLY A 122 0.24 9.27 -15.46
C GLY A 122 -0.42 9.44 -16.82
N GLY A 123 -1.02 10.63 -17.06
CA GLY A 123 -1.71 11.00 -18.30
C GLY A 123 -3.16 10.51 -18.40
N GLN A 124 -3.72 9.89 -17.37
CA GLN A 124 -5.12 9.45 -17.34
C GLN A 124 -6.08 10.60 -17.04
N ASP A 125 -7.38 10.46 -17.41
CA ASP A 125 -8.46 11.41 -17.07
C ASP A 125 -9.09 11.11 -15.69
N THR A 126 -8.39 10.39 -14.86
CA THR A 126 -8.81 10.01 -13.52
C THR A 126 -7.77 10.40 -12.49
N VAL A 127 -8.20 10.65 -11.25
CA VAL A 127 -7.36 10.95 -10.10
C VAL A 127 -7.75 10.08 -8.91
N ALA A 128 -6.77 9.53 -8.23
CA ALA A 128 -6.95 8.76 -6.99
C ALA A 128 -6.75 9.68 -5.78
N ILE A 129 -7.71 9.69 -4.86
CA ILE A 129 -7.70 10.54 -3.66
C ILE A 129 -7.90 9.70 -2.42
N ARG A 130 -7.22 10.08 -1.34
CA ARG A 130 -7.35 9.48 -0.02
C ARG A 130 -7.26 10.53 1.08
N VAL A 131 -8.00 10.31 2.16
CA VAL A 131 -7.87 11.04 3.42
C VAL A 131 -7.40 10.04 4.47
N PRO A 132 -6.07 10.01 4.79
CA PRO A 132 -5.52 9.01 5.72
C PRO A 132 -5.96 9.29 7.17
N ALA A 133 -6.07 8.25 8.01
CA ALA A 133 -6.50 8.40 9.40
C ALA A 133 -5.36 8.74 10.38
N HIS A 134 -4.09 8.52 9.99
CA HIS A 134 -2.96 8.65 10.91
C HIS A 134 -2.79 10.09 11.42
N PRO A 135 -2.65 10.32 12.76
CA PRO A 135 -2.62 11.65 13.35
C PRO A 135 -1.49 12.56 12.83
N VAL A 136 -0.29 11.99 12.60
CA VAL A 136 0.86 12.74 12.04
C VAL A 136 0.56 13.18 10.62
N ALA A 137 0.03 12.27 9.77
CA ALA A 137 -0.39 12.62 8.41
C ALA A 137 -1.43 13.75 8.40
N GLN A 138 -2.47 13.63 9.24
CA GLN A 138 -3.51 14.64 9.34
C GLN A 138 -2.96 15.99 9.80
N THR A 139 -2.05 16.01 10.77
CA THR A 139 -1.42 17.25 11.25
C THR A 139 -0.57 17.90 10.16
N LEU A 140 0.23 17.11 9.44
CA LEU A 140 1.03 17.58 8.30
C LEU A 140 0.14 18.19 7.21
N LEU A 141 -0.88 17.44 6.76
CA LEU A 141 -1.77 17.84 5.67
C LEU A 141 -2.61 19.08 6.02
N ARG A 142 -3.13 19.19 7.26
CA ARG A 142 -3.85 20.39 7.73
C ARG A 142 -2.96 21.64 7.73
N LYS A 143 -1.70 21.52 8.17
CA LYS A 143 -0.78 22.64 8.19
C LYS A 143 -0.25 22.99 6.79
N PHE A 144 -0.11 22.00 5.92
CA PHE A 144 0.30 22.23 4.52
C PHE A 144 -0.79 22.95 3.71
N LYS A 145 -2.07 22.68 4.00
CA LYS A 145 -3.25 23.28 3.35
C LYS A 145 -3.30 23.05 1.83
N GLY A 146 -2.88 21.86 1.41
CA GLY A 146 -2.87 21.43 0.01
C GLY A 146 -2.90 19.93 -0.11
N GLY A 147 -2.93 19.43 -1.33
CA GLY A 147 -2.77 17.99 -1.60
C GLY A 147 -1.29 17.60 -1.60
N VAL A 148 -1.01 16.45 -1.02
CA VAL A 148 0.32 15.82 -1.06
C VAL A 148 0.20 14.51 -1.83
N VAL A 149 0.90 14.38 -2.95
CA VAL A 149 1.01 13.08 -3.63
C VAL A 149 1.97 12.20 -2.84
N ALA A 150 1.57 10.96 -2.57
CA ALA A 150 2.41 10.06 -1.81
C ALA A 150 2.21 8.59 -2.21
N PRO A 151 3.03 8.02 -3.10
CA PRO A 151 3.18 6.58 -3.18
C PRO A 151 3.89 6.04 -1.92
N SER A 152 3.90 4.72 -1.71
CA SER A 152 4.67 4.10 -0.63
C SER A 152 6.15 4.52 -0.65
N ALA A 153 6.77 4.66 0.51
CA ALA A 153 8.13 5.20 0.63
C ALA A 153 9.22 4.11 0.49
N ASN A 154 9.15 3.31 -0.58
CA ASN A 154 10.13 2.30 -0.97
C ASN A 154 10.62 2.55 -2.40
N ARG A 155 11.75 1.95 -2.78
CA ARG A 155 12.16 1.88 -4.19
C ARG A 155 11.17 1.03 -4.99
N PHE A 156 11.06 1.30 -6.29
CA PHE A 156 10.05 0.69 -7.15
C PHE A 156 10.14 -0.84 -7.14
N GLY A 157 8.99 -1.51 -6.93
CA GLY A 157 8.87 -2.96 -6.86
C GLY A 157 9.26 -3.61 -5.53
N LYS A 158 9.94 -2.89 -4.63
CA LYS A 158 10.39 -3.41 -3.33
C LYS A 158 9.26 -3.43 -2.30
N VAL A 159 9.50 -4.09 -1.18
CA VAL A 159 8.58 -4.19 -0.03
C VAL A 159 8.25 -2.81 0.53
N SER A 160 6.97 -2.50 0.75
CA SER A 160 6.57 -1.20 1.31
C SER A 160 7.02 -1.03 2.76
N PRO A 161 7.43 0.18 3.19
CA PRO A 161 7.85 0.43 4.56
C PRO A 161 6.66 0.63 5.49
N THR A 162 6.71 0.02 6.66
CA THR A 162 5.70 0.16 7.72
C THR A 162 6.21 0.87 8.96
N SER A 163 7.49 1.25 8.98
CA SER A 163 8.13 2.05 10.03
C SER A 163 9.02 3.14 9.45
N ALA A 164 9.35 4.14 10.26
CA ALA A 164 10.33 5.17 9.89
C ALA A 164 11.74 4.60 9.67
N ALA A 165 12.09 3.55 10.41
CA ALA A 165 13.35 2.84 10.24
C ALA A 165 13.47 2.19 8.86
N ASP A 166 12.40 1.55 8.38
CA ASP A 166 12.34 0.97 7.04
C ASP A 166 12.60 2.03 5.97
N VAL A 167 11.99 3.21 6.10
CA VAL A 167 12.18 4.32 5.15
C VAL A 167 13.62 4.80 5.15
N ARG A 168 14.23 4.99 6.34
CA ARG A 168 15.62 5.42 6.45
C ARG A 168 16.58 4.42 5.83
N ASN A 169 16.36 3.13 6.05
CA ASN A 169 17.15 2.06 5.43
C ASN A 169 16.99 2.02 3.92
N GLU A 170 15.74 2.15 3.42
CA GLU A 170 15.43 2.12 1.98
C GLU A 170 16.10 3.24 1.19
N PHE A 171 16.21 4.43 1.80
CA PHE A 171 16.79 5.62 1.21
C PHE A 171 18.12 6.04 1.86
N GLU A 172 18.86 5.06 2.40
CA GLU A 172 20.19 5.33 2.94
C GLU A 172 21.06 6.06 1.92
N GLY A 173 21.76 7.12 2.36
CA GLY A 173 22.56 7.98 1.50
C GLY A 173 21.80 9.11 0.80
N MET A 174 20.47 9.18 0.90
CA MET A 174 19.67 10.31 0.44
C MET A 174 19.58 11.37 1.54
N LEU A 175 20.55 12.29 1.58
CA LEU A 175 20.73 13.24 2.68
C LEU A 175 19.58 14.25 2.88
N ASP A 176 18.80 14.51 1.82
CA ASP A 176 17.74 15.54 1.82
C ASP A 176 16.33 14.97 2.07
N LEU A 177 16.20 13.69 2.43
CA LEU A 177 14.89 13.11 2.73
C LEU A 177 14.53 13.29 4.20
N MET A 178 13.56 14.16 4.47
CA MET A 178 12.98 14.28 5.80
C MET A 178 12.01 13.13 6.08
N VAL A 179 12.16 12.45 7.22
CA VAL A 179 11.31 11.33 7.64
C VAL A 179 10.59 11.70 8.94
N LEU A 180 9.27 11.83 8.88
CA LEU A 180 8.43 11.96 10.07
C LEU A 180 8.20 10.57 10.69
N ASP A 181 8.53 10.43 11.96
CA ASP A 181 8.35 9.19 12.69
C ASP A 181 7.02 9.21 13.45
N GLY A 182 6.09 8.35 13.10
CA GLY A 182 4.80 8.20 13.78
C GLY A 182 4.56 6.80 14.34
N GLY A 183 5.62 6.00 14.44
CA GLY A 183 5.53 4.60 14.86
C GLY A 183 5.21 3.64 13.70
N ASP A 184 4.88 2.42 14.05
CA ASP A 184 4.54 1.37 13.09
C ASP A 184 3.12 1.56 12.54
N CYS A 185 2.91 1.22 11.27
CA CYS A 185 1.60 1.29 10.64
C CYS A 185 0.66 0.20 11.15
N GLU A 186 -0.55 0.58 11.55
CA GLU A 186 -1.51 -0.35 12.17
C GLU A 186 -2.08 -1.38 11.18
N VAL A 187 -2.38 -0.96 9.94
CA VAL A 187 -2.96 -1.82 8.89
C VAL A 187 -1.90 -2.64 8.17
N GLY A 188 -0.75 -2.04 7.88
CA GLY A 188 0.44 -2.71 7.34
C GLY A 188 0.44 -3.06 5.86
N ILE A 189 -0.69 -2.93 5.16
CA ILE A 189 -0.81 -3.06 3.70
C ILE A 189 -1.49 -1.82 3.12
N GLU A 190 -1.33 -1.58 1.83
CA GLU A 190 -1.90 -0.40 1.16
C GLU A 190 -3.43 -0.41 1.18
N SER A 191 -4.00 0.80 1.05
CA SER A 191 -5.44 1.06 1.02
C SER A 191 -6.19 0.23 -0.04
N THR A 192 -7.43 -0.11 0.25
CA THR A 192 -8.40 -0.53 -0.77
C THR A 192 -8.58 0.59 -1.79
N ILE A 193 -8.65 0.27 -3.10
CA ILE A 193 -8.92 1.25 -4.16
C ILE A 193 -10.21 0.88 -4.87
N ILE A 194 -11.15 1.82 -4.88
CA ILE A 194 -12.43 1.69 -5.59
C ILE A 194 -12.52 2.78 -6.66
N ASP A 195 -12.85 2.37 -7.89
CA ASP A 195 -13.12 3.28 -9.00
C ASP A 195 -14.59 3.71 -9.01
N LEU A 196 -14.80 5.03 -9.10
CA LEU A 196 -16.08 5.70 -9.25
C LEU A 196 -16.11 6.58 -10.51
N SER A 197 -15.06 6.51 -11.34
CA SER A 197 -14.92 7.40 -12.50
C SER A 197 -15.84 7.03 -13.66
N SER A 198 -16.30 5.79 -13.74
CA SER A 198 -17.24 5.33 -14.78
C SER A 198 -18.69 5.73 -14.52
N GLY A 199 -19.05 6.26 -13.36
CA GLY A 199 -20.33 6.90 -13.05
C GLY A 199 -21.41 5.97 -12.48
N ASP A 200 -21.57 4.76 -12.99
CA ASP A 200 -22.72 3.92 -12.65
C ASP A 200 -22.43 2.75 -11.73
N HIS A 201 -21.15 2.41 -11.51
CA HIS A 201 -20.76 1.25 -10.73
C HIS A 201 -19.45 1.49 -9.97
N ALA A 202 -19.41 1.04 -8.72
CA ALA A 202 -18.18 0.98 -7.95
C ALA A 202 -17.40 -0.29 -8.32
N VAL A 203 -16.12 -0.14 -8.71
CA VAL A 203 -15.26 -1.26 -9.14
C VAL A 203 -14.04 -1.35 -8.26
N LEU A 204 -13.76 -2.53 -7.70
CA LEU A 204 -12.56 -2.81 -6.92
C LEU A 204 -11.35 -2.88 -7.87
N LEU A 205 -10.42 -1.94 -7.72
CA LEU A 205 -9.16 -1.92 -8.48
C LEU A 205 -7.98 -2.53 -7.70
N ARG A 206 -8.05 -2.47 -6.38
CA ARG A 206 -7.03 -3.06 -5.50
C ARG A 206 -7.66 -3.48 -4.17
N PRO A 207 -7.60 -4.75 -3.80
CA PRO A 207 -8.05 -5.18 -2.47
C PRO A 207 -7.12 -4.65 -1.37
N GLY A 208 -7.67 -4.39 -0.20
CA GLY A 208 -6.98 -3.92 1.00
C GLY A 208 -7.78 -4.29 2.25
N ALA A 209 -7.59 -3.55 3.34
CA ALA A 209 -8.25 -3.85 4.62
C ALA A 209 -9.77 -3.66 4.58
N ILE A 210 -10.29 -2.79 3.70
CA ILE A 210 -11.75 -2.60 3.53
C ILE A 210 -12.23 -3.55 2.43
N THR A 211 -13.15 -4.45 2.79
CA THR A 211 -13.69 -5.46 1.87
C THR A 211 -14.96 -4.98 1.16
N PRO A 212 -15.33 -5.55 -0.02
CA PRO A 212 -16.60 -5.30 -0.68
C PRO A 212 -17.81 -5.55 0.23
N SER A 213 -17.80 -6.60 1.03
CA SER A 213 -18.88 -6.90 2.00
C SER A 213 -18.99 -5.83 3.08
N GLU A 214 -17.88 -5.30 3.60
CA GLU A 214 -17.91 -4.18 4.55
C GLU A 214 -18.46 -2.89 3.90
N VAL A 215 -18.06 -2.60 2.66
CA VAL A 215 -18.62 -1.48 1.91
C VAL A 215 -20.13 -1.61 1.79
N PHE A 216 -20.61 -2.77 1.37
CA PHE A 216 -22.06 -3.01 1.23
C PHE A 216 -22.78 -2.89 2.57
N ALA A 217 -22.24 -3.47 3.63
CA ALA A 217 -22.85 -3.43 4.96
C ALA A 217 -23.01 -2.01 5.51
N ARG A 218 -22.04 -1.11 5.22
CA ARG A 218 -22.05 0.27 5.74
C ARG A 218 -22.76 1.28 4.85
N THR A 219 -22.85 1.03 3.54
CA THR A 219 -23.35 2.02 2.57
C THR A 219 -24.46 1.50 1.67
N GLY A 220 -24.68 0.20 1.58
CA GLY A 220 -25.56 -0.44 0.59
C GLY A 220 -25.01 -0.48 -0.82
N ILE A 221 -23.81 0.07 -1.07
CA ILE A 221 -23.18 0.12 -2.38
C ILE A 221 -22.52 -1.22 -2.69
N LYS A 222 -22.86 -1.81 -3.84
CA LYS A 222 -22.21 -3.02 -4.34
C LYS A 222 -20.93 -2.66 -5.08
N VAL A 223 -19.83 -3.29 -4.70
CA VAL A 223 -18.54 -3.16 -5.37
C VAL A 223 -18.28 -4.42 -6.19
N SER A 224 -18.21 -4.28 -7.52
CA SER A 224 -17.87 -5.40 -8.41
C SER A 224 -16.35 -5.59 -8.49
N GLN A 225 -15.92 -6.82 -8.76
CA GLN A 225 -14.51 -7.09 -9.07
C GLN A 225 -14.21 -6.74 -10.52
N SER A 226 -12.97 -6.28 -10.80
CA SER A 226 -12.56 -6.04 -12.18
C SER A 226 -12.54 -7.37 -12.93
N GLY A 227 -13.30 -7.45 -14.05
CA GLY A 227 -13.45 -8.67 -14.84
C GLY A 227 -14.84 -9.36 -14.76
N GLU A 228 -15.64 -9.08 -13.75
CA GLU A 228 -16.97 -9.71 -13.62
C GLU A 228 -18.02 -9.18 -14.60
N ASN A 229 -17.78 -8.02 -15.22
CA ASN A 229 -18.73 -7.34 -16.12
C ASN A 229 -18.27 -7.24 -17.57
N GLU A 230 -17.34 -8.09 -18.03
CA GLU A 230 -16.84 -8.04 -19.42
C GLU A 230 -17.93 -8.27 -20.50
N ALA A 231 -19.11 -8.77 -20.12
CA ALA A 231 -20.19 -9.04 -21.07
C ALA A 231 -21.00 -7.79 -21.51
N ASN A 232 -20.86 -6.63 -20.84
CA ASN A 232 -21.70 -5.45 -21.08
C ASN A 232 -20.98 -4.10 -21.23
N HIS A 233 -19.65 -4.04 -21.16
CA HIS A 233 -18.94 -2.78 -21.33
C HIS A 233 -18.12 -2.76 -22.63
N SER A 234 -18.45 -1.79 -23.49
CA SER A 234 -17.54 -1.30 -24.54
C SER A 234 -16.19 -0.99 -23.92
N GLU A 235 -15.10 -1.43 -24.52
CA GLU A 235 -13.66 -1.30 -24.26
C GLU A 235 -13.13 -0.04 -23.53
N THR A 236 -13.80 0.48 -22.50
CA THR A 236 -13.21 1.48 -21.62
C THR A 236 -12.30 0.74 -20.65
N SER A 237 -11.01 0.74 -20.93
CA SER A 237 -10.01 0.15 -20.05
C SER A 237 -10.10 0.79 -18.65
N LEU A 238 -10.19 -0.05 -17.61
CA LEU A 238 -10.18 0.39 -16.21
C LEU A 238 -8.96 1.28 -15.93
N PRO A 239 -9.09 2.28 -15.05
CA PRO A 239 -7.97 3.13 -14.68
C PRO A 239 -6.80 2.32 -14.13
N ARG A 240 -5.58 2.63 -14.57
CA ARG A 240 -4.38 2.10 -13.95
C ARG A 240 -4.24 2.71 -12.57
N VAL A 241 -3.85 1.90 -11.58
CA VAL A 241 -3.66 2.35 -10.21
C VAL A 241 -2.30 1.92 -9.67
N SER A 242 -1.88 2.53 -8.56
CA SER A 242 -0.65 2.17 -7.87
C SER A 242 -0.75 0.74 -7.32
N GLY A 243 0.29 -0.07 -7.54
CA GLY A 243 0.36 -1.45 -7.03
C GLY A 243 -0.34 -2.50 -7.91
N SER A 244 -0.74 -2.17 -9.16
CA SER A 244 -1.40 -3.11 -10.07
C SER A 244 -0.44 -3.98 -10.90
N LEU A 245 0.88 -3.78 -10.81
CA LEU A 245 1.85 -4.58 -11.54
C LEU A 245 1.93 -6.01 -11.01
N LYS A 246 2.17 -6.97 -11.90
CA LYS A 246 2.34 -8.38 -11.52
C LYS A 246 3.50 -8.59 -10.54
N ALA A 247 4.65 -7.93 -10.78
CA ALA A 247 5.81 -7.91 -9.88
C ALA A 247 5.78 -6.65 -9.04
N HIS A 248 5.51 -6.79 -7.74
CA HIS A 248 5.51 -5.68 -6.78
C HIS A 248 5.66 -6.22 -5.35
N TYR A 249 6.07 -5.37 -4.40
CA TYR A 249 6.23 -5.73 -2.97
C TYR A 249 7.26 -6.84 -2.73
N ALA A 250 8.21 -7.00 -3.63
CA ALA A 250 9.06 -8.16 -3.70
C ALA A 250 10.31 -8.04 -2.81
N PRO A 251 10.60 -9.05 -1.96
CA PRO A 251 11.91 -9.21 -1.36
C PRO A 251 12.96 -9.57 -2.43
N THR A 252 14.23 -9.42 -2.09
CA THR A 252 15.36 -9.85 -2.95
C THR A 252 15.50 -11.37 -2.93
N THR A 253 15.30 -11.97 -1.76
CA THR A 253 15.28 -13.41 -1.55
C THR A 253 14.08 -14.03 -2.27
N PRO A 254 14.23 -15.15 -3.00
CA PRO A 254 13.13 -15.86 -3.61
C PRO A 254 12.03 -16.18 -2.59
N LEU A 255 10.77 -15.86 -2.93
CA LEU A 255 9.59 -16.11 -2.11
C LEU A 255 8.63 -17.04 -2.85
N ARG A 256 8.12 -18.06 -2.16
CA ARG A 256 7.10 -18.96 -2.70
C ARG A 256 5.99 -19.19 -1.67
N LEU A 257 4.79 -19.51 -2.16
CA LEU A 257 3.68 -19.93 -1.32
C LEU A 257 3.59 -21.46 -1.33
N TYR A 258 3.18 -22.01 -0.20
CA TYR A 258 2.87 -23.44 -0.07
C TYR A 258 1.44 -23.65 0.43
N ALA A 259 0.77 -24.66 -0.12
CA ALA A 259 -0.57 -25.03 0.33
C ALA A 259 -0.52 -25.66 1.74
N PRO A 260 -1.55 -25.48 2.58
CA PRO A 260 -1.59 -26.06 3.93
C PRO A 260 -1.22 -27.55 3.94
N GLY A 261 -0.30 -27.93 4.82
CA GLY A 261 0.19 -29.31 4.94
C GLY A 261 1.13 -29.79 3.83
N ARG A 262 1.50 -28.94 2.86
CA ARG A 262 2.31 -29.31 1.70
C ARG A 262 3.68 -28.60 1.64
N VAL A 263 4.23 -28.20 2.77
CA VAL A 263 5.54 -27.52 2.81
C VAL A 263 6.67 -28.37 2.22
N LEU A 264 6.66 -29.70 2.47
CA LEU A 264 7.68 -30.61 1.94
C LEU A 264 7.61 -30.74 0.41
N ASP A 265 6.41 -30.64 -0.17
CA ASP A 265 6.26 -30.61 -1.63
C ASP A 265 6.88 -29.35 -2.22
N ALA A 266 6.63 -28.19 -1.59
CA ALA A 266 7.24 -26.92 -2.00
C ALA A 266 8.77 -26.93 -1.89
N LEU A 267 9.32 -27.60 -0.86
CA LEU A 267 10.77 -27.79 -0.73
C LEU A 267 11.34 -28.70 -1.82
N SER A 268 10.60 -29.73 -2.24
CA SER A 268 11.05 -30.68 -3.27
C SER A 268 11.16 -30.09 -4.67
N GLU A 269 10.50 -28.95 -4.93
CA GLU A 269 10.62 -28.21 -6.19
C GLU A 269 11.99 -27.53 -6.35
N PHE A 270 12.79 -27.49 -5.27
CA PHE A 270 14.12 -26.88 -5.24
C PHE A 270 15.21 -27.88 -4.83
N PRO A 271 15.49 -28.91 -5.64
CA PRO A 271 16.39 -30.01 -5.28
C PRO A 271 17.88 -29.58 -5.09
N ASP A 272 18.26 -28.44 -5.65
CA ASP A 272 19.62 -27.91 -5.55
C ASP A 272 19.83 -26.96 -4.36
N ILE A 273 18.81 -26.75 -3.52
CA ILE A 273 18.92 -25.93 -2.31
C ILE A 273 19.78 -26.70 -1.28
N LYS A 274 21.07 -26.50 -1.29
CA LYS A 274 22.01 -26.93 -0.22
C LYS A 274 21.92 -26.06 1.03
N SER A 275 20.80 -25.43 1.35
CA SER A 275 20.72 -24.05 1.72
C SER A 275 19.79 -23.83 2.88
N ARG A 276 19.78 -22.60 3.38
CA ARG A 276 18.94 -22.12 4.46
C ARG A 276 17.58 -21.69 3.92
N VAL A 277 16.51 -22.28 4.43
CA VAL A 277 15.13 -21.92 4.06
C VAL A 277 14.38 -21.38 5.28
N ALA A 278 13.78 -20.21 5.15
CA ALA A 278 12.82 -19.71 6.13
C ALA A 278 11.41 -20.21 5.78
N VAL A 279 10.75 -20.85 6.72
CA VAL A 279 9.38 -21.35 6.56
C VAL A 279 8.46 -20.64 7.53
N ALA A 280 7.62 -19.75 7.01
CA ALA A 280 6.56 -19.13 7.80
C ALA A 280 5.45 -20.16 8.08
N VAL A 281 5.04 -20.27 9.34
CA VAL A 281 3.98 -21.16 9.79
C VAL A 281 2.92 -20.39 10.56
N TRP A 282 1.66 -20.78 10.47
CA TRP A 282 0.60 -20.13 11.24
C TRP A 282 0.80 -20.36 12.75
N ASP A 283 0.52 -19.36 13.56
CA ASP A 283 0.56 -19.45 15.03
C ASP A 283 -0.50 -20.42 15.59
N SER A 284 -1.52 -20.75 14.79
CA SER A 284 -2.53 -21.77 15.11
C SER A 284 -2.04 -23.20 14.85
N ASP A 285 -0.98 -23.36 14.05
CA ASP A 285 -0.50 -24.68 13.65
C ASP A 285 0.53 -25.19 14.68
N SER A 286 0.53 -26.51 14.89
CA SER A 286 1.66 -27.14 15.57
C SER A 286 2.89 -27.09 14.66
N SER A 287 4.08 -26.86 15.26
CA SER A 287 5.37 -26.96 14.56
C SER A 287 5.38 -28.13 13.55
N LEU A 288 6.00 -27.91 12.40
CA LEU A 288 6.07 -28.88 11.30
C LEU A 288 6.66 -30.26 11.68
N GLY A 289 6.98 -30.45 12.98
CA GLY A 289 7.45 -31.68 13.59
C GLY A 289 8.68 -32.25 12.89
N GLY A 290 9.80 -31.91 13.42
CA GLY A 290 11.15 -32.01 12.89
C GLY A 290 11.74 -33.33 12.39
N ASP A 291 11.09 -34.03 11.52
CA ASP A 291 11.78 -34.94 10.61
C ASP A 291 12.09 -34.17 9.33
N GLY A 292 13.06 -33.25 9.47
CA GLY A 292 13.49 -32.35 8.40
C GLY A 292 13.82 -33.09 7.13
N HIS A 293 13.59 -32.47 6.00
CA HIS A 293 14.09 -32.95 4.72
C HIS A 293 15.59 -33.20 4.86
N PRO A 294 16.10 -34.41 4.58
CA PRO A 294 17.46 -34.81 4.93
C PRO A 294 18.56 -33.93 4.31
N SER A 295 18.21 -33.04 3.40
CA SER A 295 19.15 -32.19 2.65
C SER A 295 18.92 -30.68 2.82
N VAL A 296 17.90 -30.22 3.56
CA VAL A 296 17.54 -28.81 3.67
C VAL A 296 17.50 -28.40 5.14
N HIS A 297 18.28 -27.39 5.49
CA HIS A 297 18.19 -26.74 6.78
C HIS A 297 17.10 -25.67 6.71
N PHE A 298 16.01 -25.82 7.46
CA PHE A 298 14.96 -24.79 7.54
C PHE A 298 14.77 -24.27 8.96
N GLU A 299 14.33 -23.04 9.06
CA GLU A 299 13.97 -22.38 10.30
C GLU A 299 12.49 -21.93 10.21
N GLU A 300 11.71 -22.27 11.23
CA GLU A 300 10.31 -21.89 11.32
C GLU A 300 10.16 -20.48 11.85
N VAL A 301 9.33 -19.68 11.19
CA VAL A 301 8.95 -18.32 11.58
C VAL A 301 7.45 -18.27 11.76
N THR A 302 6.99 -18.02 12.99
CA THR A 302 5.56 -17.95 13.29
C THR A 302 4.92 -16.69 12.73
N VAL A 303 3.82 -16.84 12.01
CA VAL A 303 3.00 -15.73 11.49
C VAL A 303 1.56 -15.83 12.01
N PRO A 304 0.87 -14.68 12.22
CA PRO A 304 -0.50 -14.66 12.73
C PRO A 304 -1.48 -15.38 11.80
N SER A 305 -2.40 -16.13 12.36
CA SER A 305 -3.53 -16.76 11.64
C SER A 305 -4.77 -15.86 11.51
N ASP A 306 -4.77 -14.68 12.16
CA ASP A 306 -5.76 -13.63 11.97
C ASP A 306 -5.35 -12.71 10.81
N SER A 307 -6.28 -12.41 9.90
CA SER A 307 -6.00 -11.66 8.66
C SER A 307 -5.50 -10.24 8.91
N ALA A 308 -6.06 -9.52 9.89
CA ALA A 308 -5.65 -8.15 10.21
C ALA A 308 -4.28 -8.13 10.90
N ALA A 309 -4.04 -9.04 11.85
CA ALA A 309 -2.76 -9.19 12.51
C ALA A 309 -1.67 -9.62 11.52
N PHE A 310 -1.99 -10.49 10.56
CA PHE A 310 -1.06 -10.88 9.50
C PHE A 310 -0.74 -9.70 8.57
N ALA A 311 -1.76 -8.97 8.10
CA ALA A 311 -1.59 -7.81 7.25
C ALA A 311 -0.66 -6.77 7.89
N SER A 312 -0.86 -6.47 9.19
CA SER A 312 -0.05 -5.49 9.92
C SER A 312 1.43 -5.88 10.04
N ARG A 313 1.75 -7.18 9.96
CA ARG A 313 3.12 -7.72 10.10
C ARG A 313 3.76 -8.16 8.79
N LEU A 314 2.98 -8.32 7.72
CA LEU A 314 3.42 -8.92 6.46
C LEU A 314 4.73 -8.29 5.94
N TYR A 315 4.75 -6.99 5.74
CA TYR A 315 5.91 -6.32 5.16
C TYR A 315 7.11 -6.29 6.10
N ARG A 316 6.87 -6.19 7.41
CA ARG A 316 7.94 -6.30 8.39
C ARG A 316 8.57 -7.71 8.35
N SER A 317 7.76 -8.76 8.38
CA SER A 317 8.23 -10.15 8.27
C SER A 317 9.03 -10.38 6.98
N LEU A 318 8.54 -9.86 5.84
CA LEU A 318 9.26 -9.98 4.57
C LEU A 318 10.62 -9.24 4.61
N ARG A 319 10.68 -8.03 5.22
CA ARG A 319 11.93 -7.27 5.36
C ARG A 319 12.91 -7.95 6.32
N ASP A 320 12.44 -8.40 7.47
CA ASP A 320 13.26 -9.06 8.48
C ASP A 320 13.87 -10.36 7.92
N LEU A 321 13.11 -11.11 7.12
CA LEU A 321 13.60 -12.30 6.45
C LEU A 321 14.54 -11.98 5.28
N ASP A 322 14.25 -10.96 4.49
CA ASP A 322 15.09 -10.56 3.34
C ASP A 322 16.48 -10.02 3.75
N GLN A 323 16.64 -9.58 5.01
CA GLN A 323 17.93 -9.15 5.58
C GLN A 323 18.81 -10.29 6.11
N GLN A 324 18.28 -11.51 6.16
CA GLN A 324 18.99 -12.70 6.59
C GLN A 324 19.38 -13.53 5.36
N ASP A 325 20.52 -14.16 5.36
CA ASP A 325 21.04 -14.92 4.22
C ASP A 325 20.26 -16.23 3.97
N TRP A 326 18.97 -16.09 3.64
CA TRP A 326 18.12 -17.19 3.18
C TRP A 326 18.23 -17.37 1.67
N ASP A 327 18.21 -18.62 1.22
CA ASP A 327 18.15 -18.95 -0.21
C ASP A 327 16.70 -19.00 -0.71
N LEU A 328 15.75 -19.27 0.21
CA LEU A 328 14.33 -19.33 -0.09
C LEU A 328 13.52 -18.93 1.15
N ILE A 329 12.45 -18.18 0.92
CA ILE A 329 11.41 -17.89 1.90
C ILE A 329 10.12 -18.61 1.46
N LEU A 330 9.52 -19.40 2.35
CA LEU A 330 8.24 -20.05 2.14
C LEU A 330 7.19 -19.42 3.05
N PHE A 331 6.05 -19.00 2.48
CA PHE A 331 4.89 -18.54 3.22
C PHE A 331 3.69 -19.45 2.96
N PRO A 332 2.82 -19.69 3.97
CA PRO A 332 1.59 -20.42 3.72
C PRO A 332 0.65 -19.62 2.82
N GLU A 333 -0.07 -20.30 1.94
CA GLU A 333 -1.15 -19.67 1.18
C GLU A 333 -2.20 -19.11 2.15
N PRO A 334 -2.58 -17.83 2.02
CA PRO A 334 -3.64 -17.25 2.84
C PRO A 334 -4.96 -17.99 2.64
N PRO A 335 -5.76 -18.18 3.72
CA PRO A 335 -7.08 -18.81 3.64
C PRO A 335 -7.99 -18.12 2.60
N ALA A 336 -9.02 -18.85 2.13
CA ALA A 336 -10.07 -18.24 1.32
C ALA A 336 -10.91 -17.28 2.18
N GLY A 337 -11.41 -16.20 1.56
CA GLY A 337 -12.21 -15.16 2.21
C GLY A 337 -11.79 -13.76 1.78
N GLU A 338 -12.75 -12.84 1.75
CA GLU A 338 -12.52 -11.44 1.35
C GLU A 338 -11.52 -10.72 2.28
N GLU A 339 -11.52 -11.06 3.56
CA GLU A 339 -10.62 -10.49 4.57
C GLU A 339 -9.14 -10.82 4.31
N TRP A 340 -8.88 -11.84 3.50
CA TRP A 340 -7.55 -12.24 3.07
C TRP A 340 -7.15 -11.71 1.70
N ASP A 341 -8.07 -11.15 0.91
CA ASP A 341 -7.81 -10.74 -0.47
C ASP A 341 -6.68 -9.71 -0.57
N GLY A 342 -6.63 -8.75 0.36
CA GLY A 342 -5.56 -7.76 0.42
C GLY A 342 -4.19 -8.39 0.63
N VAL A 343 -4.08 -9.32 1.56
CA VAL A 343 -2.83 -10.07 1.84
C VAL A 343 -2.48 -10.98 0.67
N ARG A 344 -3.45 -11.71 0.14
CA ARG A 344 -3.25 -12.64 -0.98
C ARG A 344 -2.70 -11.93 -2.21
N ASP A 345 -3.28 -10.78 -2.57
CA ASP A 345 -2.79 -9.95 -3.69
C ASP A 345 -1.33 -9.54 -3.48
N ARG A 346 -0.95 -9.12 -2.26
CA ARG A 346 0.44 -8.69 -1.95
C ARG A 346 1.42 -9.85 -2.03
N LEU A 347 1.09 -10.99 -1.44
CA LEU A 347 1.96 -12.17 -1.46
C LEU A 347 2.15 -12.72 -2.88
N GLN A 348 1.08 -12.82 -3.69
CA GLN A 348 1.19 -13.26 -5.08
C GLN A 348 2.10 -12.36 -5.91
N ARG A 349 1.98 -11.03 -5.76
CA ARG A 349 2.85 -10.07 -6.45
C ARG A 349 4.30 -10.12 -5.94
N ALA A 350 4.48 -10.32 -4.64
CA ALA A 350 5.79 -10.49 -4.03
C ALA A 350 6.49 -11.75 -4.54
N CYS A 351 5.78 -12.88 -4.62
CA CYS A 351 6.30 -14.12 -5.19
C CYS A 351 6.73 -13.95 -6.64
N PHE A 352 5.90 -13.28 -7.45
CA PHE A 352 6.20 -13.07 -8.86
C PHE A 352 7.45 -12.19 -9.07
N GLY A 353 7.68 -11.20 -8.21
CA GLY A 353 8.78 -10.25 -8.32
C GLY A 353 10.04 -10.62 -7.54
N SER A 354 10.02 -11.67 -6.72
CA SER A 354 11.12 -12.05 -5.84
C SER A 354 12.23 -12.86 -6.55
N GLY A 355 13.40 -12.88 -5.95
CA GLY A 355 14.57 -13.58 -6.47
C GLY A 355 15.43 -12.73 -7.41
N PRO A 356 16.57 -13.26 -7.87
CA PRO A 356 17.46 -12.55 -8.77
C PRO A 356 16.69 -12.19 -10.04
N SER A 357 16.74 -10.91 -10.43
CA SER A 357 16.10 -10.41 -11.64
C SER A 357 16.55 -11.23 -12.83
N SER A 358 15.69 -12.11 -13.35
CA SER A 358 15.87 -12.69 -14.66
C SER A 358 15.78 -11.53 -15.67
N SER A 359 16.90 -11.15 -16.25
CA SER A 359 17.05 -10.10 -17.26
C SER A 359 16.37 -10.44 -18.60
N SER A 360 15.24 -11.14 -18.60
CA SER A 360 14.62 -11.65 -19.83
C SER A 360 13.09 -11.61 -19.87
N HIS A 361 12.41 -10.72 -19.12
CA HIS A 361 10.93 -10.55 -19.28
C HIS A 361 10.51 -9.07 -19.27
N ALA A 362 11.33 -8.19 -19.83
CA ALA A 362 10.95 -6.83 -20.17
C ALA A 362 10.68 -6.75 -21.67
N SER A 363 9.65 -7.42 -22.16
CA SER A 363 9.07 -7.20 -23.50
C SER A 363 7.76 -7.98 -23.57
N ASN A 364 6.66 -7.34 -23.20
CA ASN A 364 5.36 -7.33 -23.91
C ASN A 364 4.33 -6.57 -23.06
#